data_b4150374d5f66655ba8e6ec2f46b87fb
#
_entry.id   b4150374d5f66655ba8e6ec2f46b87fb
#
_cell.length_a   1.000
_cell.length_b   1.000
_cell.length_c   1.000
_cell.angle_alpha   90.00
_cell.angle_beta   90.00
_cell.angle_gamma   90.00
#
_symmetry.space_group_name_H-M   'P 1'
#
loop_
_entity.id
_entity.type
_entity.pdbx_description
1 polymer ?
#
loop_
_entity_poly.entity_id
_entity_poly.type
_entity_poly.pdbx_seq_one_letter_code
_entity_poly.pdbx_strand_id
1 'polypeptide(L)'
;MYKAININRALSLLIAVLFSNFGFAQQNPGDTQTKTPAISPQALRDLFKPYMKVLEHDQEMLKKSRESIELGRVLFYDRRLSLKSEVSCNDCHDLAKHGTNGDHYTGLLKQKKTKRDVPSIYNKGGLKLFNWDGSHTTLKSKTASAIASEHEMNMADTDLLIQRLKGIAGYQPLFAKAFPKDKDPIRMETLVEALVSFEEVLITPAPIDRFMAGNDKALSAEQLEGGLLFDRKFCATCHTGTMFGGQMLQKLGAVRSWPNQKDLGYYYTTKVPEHKMIFRVSSLRNVEKTAPYFHDASSRHLWDAVRKIAWHELGQFVSVKEALSIQEFLKALTGDIPKELIKKP
;
A
#
# COMPACT_ATOMS: atom_id res chain seq x y z
N MET A 1 1.11 59.92 35.02
CA MET A 1 -0.17 59.33 35.46
C MET A 1 -1.04 59.04 34.25
N TYR A 2 -0.97 57.85 33.73
CA TYR A 2 -1.90 57.37 32.69
C TYR A 2 -2.68 56.20 33.27
N LYS A 3 -4.00 56.35 33.33
CA LYS A 3 -4.94 55.32 33.77
C LYS A 3 -5.05 54.24 32.71
N ALA A 4 -4.70 53.01 33.04
CA ALA A 4 -4.95 51.83 32.21
C ALA A 4 -6.47 51.54 32.19
N ILE A 5 -7.07 51.59 31.01
CA ILE A 5 -8.47 51.20 30.77
C ILE A 5 -8.48 49.67 30.58
N ASN A 6 -9.27 49.05 31.44
CA ASN A 6 -9.39 47.59 31.53
C ASN A 6 -10.34 47.05 30.46
N ILE A 7 -9.81 46.58 29.32
CA ILE A 7 -10.58 46.15 28.14
C ILE A 7 -11.09 44.69 28.30
N ASN A 8 -10.76 43.99 29.40
CA ASN A 8 -11.04 42.56 29.57
C ASN A 8 -12.44 42.18 30.09
N ARG A 9 -13.35 43.16 30.31
CA ARG A 9 -14.71 42.83 30.77
C ARG A 9 -15.80 42.87 29.70
N ALA A 10 -15.55 43.52 28.55
CA ALA A 10 -16.54 43.61 27.48
C ALA A 10 -16.50 42.44 26.49
N LEU A 11 -15.37 41.72 26.38
CA LEU A 11 -15.23 40.60 25.44
C LEU A 11 -15.77 39.28 25.99
N SER A 12 -15.88 39.13 27.29
CA SER A 12 -16.37 37.90 27.94
C SER A 12 -17.91 37.78 27.93
N LEU A 13 -18.64 38.85 27.74
CA LEU A 13 -20.12 38.82 27.67
C LEU A 13 -20.65 38.57 26.24
N LEU A 14 -19.90 38.89 25.20
CA LEU A 14 -20.33 38.64 23.81
C LEU A 14 -20.13 37.18 23.37
N ILE A 15 -19.23 36.43 23.97
CA ILE A 15 -18.99 35.01 23.66
C ILE A 15 -20.03 34.12 24.37
N ALA A 16 -20.60 34.54 25.50
CA ALA A 16 -21.59 33.75 26.22
C ALA A 16 -23.00 33.76 25.56
N VAL A 17 -23.33 34.76 24.75
CA VAL A 17 -24.65 34.87 24.12
C VAL A 17 -24.73 34.11 22.76
N LEU A 18 -23.61 33.77 22.13
CA LEU A 18 -23.59 33.02 20.90
C LEU A 18 -23.60 31.50 21.09
N PHE A 19 -23.38 30.98 22.28
CA PHE A 19 -23.42 29.53 22.57
C PHE A 19 -24.72 29.05 23.21
N SER A 20 -25.67 29.92 23.53
CA SER A 20 -26.95 29.54 24.18
C SER A 20 -28.05 29.13 23.20
N ASN A 21 -27.84 29.19 21.86
CA ASN A 21 -28.83 28.79 20.85
C ASN A 21 -28.43 27.59 19.99
N PHE A 22 -27.28 26.95 20.24
CA PHE A 22 -27.04 25.62 19.72
C PHE A 22 -27.47 24.60 20.79
N GLY A 23 -28.77 24.29 20.80
CA GLY A 23 -29.28 23.13 21.50
C GLY A 23 -28.56 21.89 20.99
N PHE A 24 -27.58 21.37 21.75
CA PHE A 24 -27.16 20.00 21.63
C PHE A 24 -28.38 19.15 22.00
N ALA A 25 -29.16 18.77 21.02
CA ALA A 25 -30.10 17.69 21.18
C ALA A 25 -29.27 16.46 21.61
N GLN A 26 -29.35 16.10 22.88
CA GLN A 26 -28.96 14.77 23.34
C GLN A 26 -29.81 13.77 22.56
N GLN A 27 -29.29 13.24 21.47
CA GLN A 27 -29.90 12.12 20.78
C GLN A 27 -29.83 10.93 21.72
N ASN A 28 -30.98 10.59 22.28
CA ASN A 28 -31.21 9.29 22.90
C ASN A 28 -30.71 8.18 21.97
N PRO A 29 -30.09 7.11 22.46
CA PRO A 29 -29.71 5.96 21.67
C PRO A 29 -30.90 5.04 21.37
N GLY A 30 -32.03 5.61 20.96
CA GLY A 30 -33.22 4.95 20.48
C GLY A 30 -33.31 5.07 18.97
N ASP A 31 -32.75 4.11 18.33
CA ASP A 31 -33.02 3.47 17.05
C ASP A 31 -34.05 4.15 16.12
N THR A 32 -33.61 5.19 15.40
CA THR A 32 -34.14 5.45 14.08
C THR A 32 -33.04 5.15 13.08
N GLN A 33 -33.05 3.92 12.56
CA GLN A 33 -32.29 3.56 11.36
C GLN A 33 -32.78 4.47 10.21
N THR A 34 -32.20 5.64 10.07
CA THR A 34 -32.25 6.34 8.80
C THR A 34 -31.51 5.46 7.80
N LYS A 35 -32.25 4.69 7.02
CA LYS A 35 -31.70 3.99 5.85
C LYS A 35 -30.95 5.03 5.04
N THR A 36 -29.64 4.90 4.98
CA THR A 36 -28.81 5.71 4.07
C THR A 36 -29.43 5.53 2.68
N PRO A 37 -29.81 6.61 1.98
CA PRO A 37 -30.41 6.45 0.66
C PRO A 37 -29.42 5.68 -0.22
N ALA A 38 -29.91 4.67 -0.92
CA ALA A 38 -29.13 3.86 -1.83
C ALA A 38 -28.48 4.79 -2.87
N ILE A 39 -27.16 4.80 -2.94
CA ILE A 39 -26.45 5.55 -3.97
C ILE A 39 -26.56 4.79 -5.30
N SER A 40 -26.85 5.49 -6.40
CA SER A 40 -26.79 4.87 -7.72
C SER A 40 -25.34 4.58 -8.14
N PRO A 41 -25.09 3.52 -8.95
CA PRO A 41 -23.76 3.23 -9.48
C PRO A 41 -23.13 4.44 -10.19
N GLN A 42 -23.89 5.16 -11.01
CA GLN A 42 -23.39 6.35 -11.71
C GLN A 42 -22.97 7.45 -10.73
N ALA A 43 -23.78 7.74 -9.71
CA ALA A 43 -23.44 8.76 -8.72
C ALA A 43 -22.17 8.44 -7.95
N LEU A 44 -21.94 7.16 -7.61
CA LEU A 44 -20.68 6.76 -6.94
C LEU A 44 -19.47 6.87 -7.89
N ARG A 45 -19.63 6.53 -9.19
CA ARG A 45 -18.56 6.74 -10.17
C ARG A 45 -18.20 8.20 -10.31
N ASP A 46 -19.19 9.07 -10.41
CA ASP A 46 -18.97 10.52 -10.55
C ASP A 46 -18.27 11.09 -9.33
N LEU A 47 -18.61 10.59 -8.14
CA LEU A 47 -17.93 10.92 -6.89
C LEU A 47 -16.46 10.51 -6.91
N PHE A 48 -16.12 9.34 -7.46
CA PHE A 48 -14.75 8.81 -7.47
C PHE A 48 -13.86 9.31 -8.61
N LYS A 49 -14.43 9.71 -9.75
CA LYS A 49 -13.70 10.19 -10.94
C LYS A 49 -12.59 11.20 -10.66
N PRO A 50 -12.74 12.20 -9.76
CA PRO A 50 -11.70 13.21 -9.55
C PRO A 50 -10.39 12.66 -8.99
N TYR A 51 -10.44 11.55 -8.26
CA TYR A 51 -9.29 11.06 -7.51
C TYR A 51 -8.97 9.57 -7.72
N MET A 52 -9.81 8.83 -8.45
CA MET A 52 -9.57 7.41 -8.76
C MET A 52 -9.38 7.20 -10.25
N LYS A 53 -8.44 6.32 -10.60
CA LYS A 53 -8.15 5.91 -11.97
C LYS A 53 -8.28 4.41 -12.11
N VAL A 54 -8.73 3.95 -13.26
CA VAL A 54 -8.79 2.52 -13.62
C VAL A 54 -7.37 1.96 -13.70
N LEU A 55 -7.20 0.73 -13.23
CA LEU A 55 -5.98 -0.02 -13.44
C LEU A 55 -6.00 -0.54 -14.88
N GLU A 56 -5.31 0.15 -15.75
CA GLU A 56 -5.04 -0.29 -17.11
C GLU A 56 -3.66 -0.94 -17.17
N HIS A 57 -3.47 -1.85 -18.13
CA HIS A 57 -2.13 -2.28 -18.46
C HIS A 57 -1.35 -1.07 -18.96
N ASP A 58 -0.31 -0.69 -18.23
CA ASP A 58 0.57 0.38 -18.66
C ASP A 58 1.19 0.03 -20.01
N GLN A 59 1.15 0.95 -20.96
CA GLN A 59 1.78 0.77 -22.28
C GLN A 59 3.29 0.47 -22.15
N GLU A 60 3.95 0.96 -21.10
CA GLU A 60 5.35 0.62 -20.80
C GLU A 60 5.52 -0.85 -20.39
N MET A 61 4.56 -1.43 -19.65
CA MET A 61 4.56 -2.88 -19.31
C MET A 61 4.46 -3.74 -20.56
N LEU A 62 3.65 -3.31 -21.55
CA LEU A 62 3.48 -4.04 -22.82
C LEU A 62 4.75 -4.01 -23.70
N LYS A 63 5.70 -3.09 -23.44
CA LYS A 63 6.98 -3.02 -24.15
C LYS A 63 8.04 -3.99 -23.60
N LYS A 64 7.81 -4.60 -22.43
CA LYS A 64 8.76 -5.56 -21.86
C LYS A 64 8.77 -6.85 -22.67
N SER A 65 9.96 -7.36 -22.95
CA SER A 65 10.07 -8.63 -23.66
C SER A 65 9.59 -9.79 -22.80
N ARG A 66 8.97 -10.78 -23.43
CA ARG A 66 8.55 -12.02 -22.77
C ARG A 66 9.74 -12.71 -22.09
N GLU A 67 10.89 -12.67 -22.72
CA GLU A 67 12.14 -13.27 -22.23
C GLU A 67 12.64 -12.55 -20.96
N SER A 68 12.52 -11.23 -20.89
CA SER A 68 12.89 -10.46 -19.68
C SER A 68 11.94 -10.77 -18.52
N ILE A 69 10.64 -10.88 -18.79
CA ILE A 69 9.63 -11.25 -17.78
C ILE A 69 9.90 -12.67 -17.27
N GLU A 70 10.18 -13.62 -18.16
CA GLU A 70 10.46 -15.01 -17.79
C GLU A 70 11.76 -15.13 -16.98
N LEU A 71 12.82 -14.42 -17.37
CA LEU A 71 14.05 -14.35 -16.60
C LEU A 71 13.77 -13.77 -15.20
N GLY A 72 13.00 -12.70 -15.11
CA GLY A 72 12.60 -12.10 -13.84
C GLY A 72 11.83 -13.07 -12.95
N ARG A 73 10.94 -13.88 -13.55
CA ARG A 73 10.20 -14.94 -12.85
C ARG A 73 11.15 -16.00 -12.28
N VAL A 74 12.12 -16.46 -13.06
CA VAL A 74 13.13 -17.43 -12.61
C VAL A 74 13.94 -16.85 -11.43
N LEU A 75 14.39 -15.61 -11.57
CA LEU A 75 15.16 -14.91 -10.54
C LEU A 75 14.35 -14.69 -9.25
N PHE A 76 13.07 -14.37 -9.36
CA PHE A 76 12.18 -14.11 -8.21
C PHE A 76 12.04 -15.33 -7.28
N TYR A 77 12.09 -16.53 -7.83
CA TYR A 77 12.04 -17.79 -7.08
C TYR A 77 13.42 -18.32 -6.66
N ASP A 78 14.51 -17.72 -7.14
CA ASP A 78 15.85 -18.25 -6.88
C ASP A 78 16.44 -17.78 -5.54
N ARG A 79 16.61 -18.72 -4.63
CA ARG A 79 17.23 -18.47 -3.33
C ARG A 79 18.70 -18.07 -3.40
N ARG A 80 19.40 -18.43 -4.51
CA ARG A 80 20.82 -18.13 -4.73
C ARG A 80 21.08 -16.61 -4.88
N LEU A 81 20.04 -15.80 -5.03
CA LEU A 81 20.16 -14.34 -4.97
C LEU A 81 20.45 -13.82 -3.55
N SER A 82 20.13 -14.58 -2.51
CA SER A 82 20.48 -14.20 -1.13
C SER A 82 21.89 -14.63 -0.75
N LEU A 83 22.50 -13.96 0.23
CA LEU A 83 23.87 -14.18 0.65
C LEU A 83 24.15 -15.65 0.96
N LYS A 84 23.28 -16.31 1.74
CA LYS A 84 23.39 -17.71 2.16
C LYS A 84 22.63 -18.68 1.28
N SER A 85 22.01 -18.23 0.20
CA SER A 85 21.11 -19.03 -0.64
C SER A 85 19.94 -19.68 0.12
N GLU A 86 19.44 -19.01 1.15
CA GLU A 86 18.38 -19.50 2.04
C GLU A 86 16.99 -18.97 1.68
N VAL A 87 16.90 -17.75 1.10
CA VAL A 87 15.65 -17.07 0.83
C VAL A 87 15.57 -16.53 -0.59
N SER A 88 14.38 -16.56 -1.17
CA SER A 88 14.01 -15.94 -2.44
C SER A 88 13.02 -14.80 -2.21
N CYS A 89 12.72 -14.02 -3.25
CA CYS A 89 11.67 -12.99 -3.15
C CYS A 89 10.32 -13.62 -2.81
N ASN A 90 10.00 -14.80 -3.39
CA ASN A 90 8.74 -15.50 -3.13
C ASN A 90 8.60 -16.02 -1.69
N ASP A 91 9.70 -16.25 -0.97
CA ASP A 91 9.59 -16.71 0.43
C ASP A 91 9.01 -15.62 1.36
N CYS A 92 9.21 -14.34 1.01
CA CYS A 92 8.60 -13.20 1.72
C CYS A 92 7.34 -12.69 1.01
N HIS A 93 7.35 -12.67 -0.32
CA HIS A 93 6.25 -12.19 -1.16
C HIS A 93 5.58 -13.37 -1.87
N ASP A 94 4.90 -14.26 -1.09
CA ASP A 94 4.25 -15.45 -1.64
C ASP A 94 3.17 -15.06 -2.67
N LEU A 95 3.46 -15.31 -3.94
CA LEU A 95 2.56 -14.94 -5.04
C LEU A 95 1.20 -15.63 -4.94
N ALA A 96 1.12 -16.83 -4.35
CA ALA A 96 -0.14 -17.53 -4.13
C ALA A 96 -0.97 -16.91 -2.98
N LYS A 97 -0.36 -16.06 -2.15
CA LYS A 97 -0.99 -15.35 -1.04
C LYS A 97 -1.05 -13.83 -1.26
N HIS A 98 -1.42 -13.41 -2.46
CA HIS A 98 -1.47 -11.99 -2.84
C HIS A 98 -0.15 -11.25 -2.60
N GLY A 99 1.00 -11.95 -2.71
CA GLY A 99 2.32 -11.35 -2.65
C GLY A 99 2.76 -10.85 -1.27
N THR A 100 2.21 -11.43 -0.22
CA THR A 100 2.59 -11.23 1.18
C THR A 100 2.79 -12.59 1.85
N ASN A 101 3.40 -12.64 3.01
CA ASN A 101 3.58 -13.89 3.75
C ASN A 101 2.48 -14.15 4.81
N GLY A 102 1.63 -13.16 5.08
CA GLY A 102 0.56 -13.26 6.08
C GLY A 102 1.06 -13.34 7.54
N ASP A 103 2.34 -13.10 7.77
CA ASP A 103 2.97 -13.17 9.08
C ASP A 103 3.49 -11.81 9.55
N HIS A 104 3.49 -11.64 10.86
CA HIS A 104 3.93 -10.44 11.55
C HIS A 104 5.41 -10.07 11.33
N TYR A 105 6.24 -11.06 11.00
CA TYR A 105 7.67 -10.89 10.81
C TYR A 105 8.20 -12.03 9.94
N THR A 106 9.02 -11.70 8.97
CA THR A 106 9.74 -12.70 8.20
C THR A 106 10.79 -13.37 9.10
N GLY A 107 10.39 -14.42 9.79
CA GLY A 107 11.32 -15.28 10.52
C GLY A 107 12.21 -16.14 9.61
N LEU A 108 12.20 -15.88 8.29
CA LEU A 108 12.98 -16.62 7.30
C LEU A 108 14.49 -16.35 7.44
N LEU A 109 14.87 -15.14 7.78
CA LEU A 109 16.21 -14.86 8.27
C LEU A 109 16.22 -15.09 9.78
N LYS A 110 16.48 -16.29 10.23
CA LYS A 110 16.44 -16.75 11.64
C LYS A 110 17.13 -15.82 12.66
N GLN A 111 17.84 -14.80 12.22
CA GLN A 111 18.65 -13.91 13.06
C GLN A 111 18.20 -12.45 13.08
N LYS A 112 17.37 -11.97 12.12
CA LYS A 112 16.93 -10.57 12.07
C LYS A 112 15.46 -10.50 11.71
N LYS A 113 14.60 -10.26 12.71
CA LYS A 113 13.20 -9.96 12.52
C LYS A 113 13.07 -8.63 11.76
N THR A 114 12.45 -8.63 10.61
CA THR A 114 12.00 -7.36 10.02
C THR A 114 11.04 -6.73 11.02
N LYS A 115 11.24 -5.46 11.33
CA LYS A 115 10.39 -4.75 12.29
C LYS A 115 9.06 -4.31 11.66
N ARG A 116 8.89 -4.54 10.35
CA ARG A 116 7.75 -4.10 9.55
C ARG A 116 7.10 -5.29 8.86
N ASP A 117 5.79 -5.21 8.70
CA ASP A 117 5.02 -6.15 7.90
C ASP A 117 5.48 -6.17 6.43
N VAL A 118 5.30 -7.32 5.75
CA VAL A 118 5.68 -7.49 4.34
C VAL A 118 4.54 -7.01 3.45
N PRO A 119 4.70 -5.87 2.75
CA PRO A 119 3.65 -5.36 1.87
C PRO A 119 3.53 -6.24 0.62
N SER A 120 2.32 -6.33 0.07
CA SER A 120 2.09 -7.05 -1.19
C SER A 120 3.03 -6.61 -2.29
N ILE A 121 3.52 -7.57 -3.10
CA ILE A 121 4.31 -7.31 -4.32
C ILE A 121 3.41 -7.00 -5.52
N TYR A 122 2.12 -7.37 -5.49
CA TYR A 122 1.20 -7.10 -6.59
C TYR A 122 0.93 -5.61 -6.78
N ASN A 123 0.69 -5.23 -8.02
CA ASN A 123 0.34 -3.87 -8.45
C ASN A 123 1.42 -2.81 -8.16
N LYS A 124 2.69 -3.22 -8.02
CA LYS A 124 3.79 -2.30 -7.69
C LYS A 124 4.07 -1.27 -8.78
N GLY A 125 3.87 -1.61 -10.05
CA GLY A 125 4.09 -0.68 -11.18
C GLY A 125 3.33 0.64 -11.08
N GLY A 126 2.16 0.65 -10.39
CA GLY A 126 1.35 1.85 -10.21
C GLY A 126 1.72 2.74 -9.01
N LEU A 127 2.72 2.36 -8.20
CA LEU A 127 3.14 3.14 -7.04
C LEU A 127 4.18 4.20 -7.41
N LYS A 128 4.17 5.34 -6.71
CA LYS A 128 5.23 6.38 -6.78
C LYS A 128 6.21 6.32 -5.62
N LEU A 129 5.84 5.65 -4.54
CA LEU A 129 6.63 5.53 -3.33
C LEU A 129 6.68 4.06 -2.90
N PHE A 130 7.84 3.59 -2.51
CA PHE A 130 8.10 2.21 -2.11
C PHE A 130 8.64 2.17 -0.69
N ASN A 131 8.64 0.99 -0.08
CA ASN A 131 8.78 0.76 1.36
C ASN A 131 7.65 1.42 2.17
N TRP A 132 7.53 1.06 3.44
CA TRP A 132 6.57 1.70 4.34
C TRP A 132 6.87 3.19 4.56
N ASP A 133 8.14 3.55 4.58
CA ASP A 133 8.63 4.91 4.81
C ASP A 133 8.79 5.75 3.53
N GLY A 134 8.47 5.20 2.36
CA GLY A 134 8.62 5.93 1.09
C GLY A 134 10.07 6.23 0.69
N SER A 135 11.04 5.47 1.23
CA SER A 135 12.47 5.70 1.01
C SER A 135 12.94 5.51 -0.45
N HIS A 136 12.10 4.91 -1.31
CA HIS A 136 12.38 4.76 -2.73
C HIS A 136 11.24 5.33 -3.58
N THR A 137 11.61 5.94 -4.72
CA THR A 137 10.67 6.58 -5.66
C THR A 137 10.53 5.82 -6.98
N THR A 138 11.28 4.73 -7.17
CA THR A 138 11.21 3.86 -8.33
C THR A 138 11.23 2.38 -7.91
N LEU A 139 10.52 1.53 -8.65
CA LEU A 139 10.56 0.09 -8.43
C LEU A 139 11.98 -0.44 -8.59
N LYS A 140 12.71 0.05 -9.60
CA LYS A 140 14.12 -0.32 -9.85
C LYS A 140 15.02 -0.08 -8.64
N SER A 141 14.94 1.10 -8.01
CA SER A 141 15.73 1.42 -6.81
C SER A 141 15.33 0.56 -5.61
N LYS A 142 14.02 0.24 -5.47
CA LYS A 142 13.54 -0.63 -4.40
C LYS A 142 14.04 -2.08 -4.59
N THR A 143 13.93 -2.62 -5.81
CA THR A 143 14.36 -4.00 -6.11
C THR A 143 15.87 -4.16 -5.91
N ALA A 144 16.67 -3.20 -6.38
CA ALA A 144 18.13 -3.18 -6.11
C ALA A 144 18.45 -3.12 -4.60
N SER A 145 17.73 -2.27 -3.86
CA SER A 145 17.88 -2.17 -2.40
C SER A 145 17.50 -3.46 -1.67
N ALA A 146 16.47 -4.18 -2.15
CA ALA A 146 16.04 -5.44 -1.55
C ALA A 146 17.14 -6.52 -1.62
N ILE A 147 17.88 -6.55 -2.72
CA ILE A 147 19.02 -7.48 -2.89
C ILE A 147 20.10 -7.18 -1.86
N ALA A 148 20.46 -5.92 -1.67
CA ALA A 148 21.54 -5.50 -0.77
C ALA A 148 21.14 -5.49 0.72
N SER A 149 19.87 -5.29 1.03
CA SER A 149 19.37 -5.09 2.38
C SER A 149 19.64 -6.29 3.31
N GLU A 150 20.27 -6.04 4.45
CA GLU A 150 20.49 -7.04 5.50
C GLU A 150 19.19 -7.62 6.09
N HIS A 151 18.08 -6.93 5.90
CA HIS A 151 16.76 -7.35 6.36
C HIS A 151 15.97 -8.15 5.32
N GLU A 152 16.49 -8.20 4.07
CA GLU A 152 15.86 -8.89 2.93
C GLU A 152 16.81 -9.97 2.39
N MET A 153 17.52 -9.75 1.26
CA MET A 153 18.39 -10.77 0.65
C MET A 153 19.80 -10.78 1.24
N ASN A 154 20.21 -9.73 1.93
CA ASN A 154 21.53 -9.56 2.57
C ASN A 154 22.72 -9.76 1.62
N MET A 155 22.58 -9.44 0.34
CA MET A 155 23.59 -9.58 -0.71
C MET A 155 24.14 -8.20 -1.10
N ALA A 156 24.87 -7.56 -0.16
CA ALA A 156 25.48 -6.25 -0.42
C ALA A 156 26.70 -6.33 -1.36
N ASP A 157 27.39 -7.48 -1.39
CA ASP A 157 28.46 -7.75 -2.35
C ASP A 157 27.87 -8.17 -3.70
N THR A 158 27.68 -7.18 -4.55
CA THR A 158 27.09 -7.37 -5.89
C THR A 158 28.00 -8.12 -6.84
N ASP A 159 29.32 -8.02 -6.68
CA ASP A 159 30.29 -8.73 -7.52
C ASP A 159 30.26 -10.23 -7.20
N LEU A 160 30.20 -10.60 -5.92
CA LEU A 160 29.99 -11.98 -5.50
C LEU A 160 28.68 -12.56 -6.11
N LEU A 161 27.59 -11.79 -6.10
CA LEU A 161 26.33 -12.22 -6.70
C LEU A 161 26.49 -12.47 -8.19
N ILE A 162 27.07 -11.54 -8.94
CA ILE A 162 27.24 -11.66 -10.38
C ILE A 162 28.18 -12.83 -10.74
N GLN A 163 29.29 -13.00 -10.01
CA GLN A 163 30.16 -14.18 -10.20
C GLN A 163 29.43 -15.49 -9.94
N ARG A 164 28.60 -15.55 -8.89
CA ARG A 164 27.75 -16.72 -8.60
C ARG A 164 26.82 -17.03 -9.76
N LEU A 165 26.11 -16.03 -10.29
CA LEU A 165 25.17 -16.22 -11.40
C LEU A 165 25.90 -16.64 -12.70
N LYS A 166 27.06 -16.06 -13.01
CA LYS A 166 27.89 -16.46 -14.15
C LYS A 166 28.38 -17.91 -14.05
N GLY A 167 28.57 -18.42 -12.84
CA GLY A 167 28.94 -19.81 -12.59
C GLY A 167 27.81 -20.83 -12.76
N ILE A 168 26.57 -20.38 -12.94
CA ILE A 168 25.40 -21.24 -13.12
C ILE A 168 25.07 -21.35 -14.62
N ALA A 169 25.35 -22.49 -15.24
CA ALA A 169 25.21 -22.70 -16.69
C ALA A 169 23.83 -22.32 -17.26
N GLY A 170 22.75 -22.50 -16.49
CA GLY A 170 21.38 -22.17 -16.92
C GLY A 170 21.09 -20.67 -17.09
N TYR A 171 21.86 -19.77 -16.46
CA TYR A 171 21.59 -18.34 -16.57
C TYR A 171 22.13 -17.69 -17.82
N GLN A 172 23.29 -18.13 -18.33
CA GLN A 172 23.87 -17.53 -19.55
C GLN A 172 22.90 -17.47 -20.71
N PRO A 173 22.19 -18.56 -21.12
CA PRO A 173 21.23 -18.51 -22.22
C PRO A 173 19.97 -17.68 -21.89
N LEU A 174 19.53 -17.65 -20.64
CA LEU A 174 18.37 -16.86 -20.23
C LEU A 174 18.64 -15.37 -20.33
N PHE A 175 19.77 -14.92 -19.79
CA PHE A 175 20.18 -13.51 -19.88
C PHE A 175 20.46 -13.09 -21.33
N ALA A 176 21.11 -13.94 -22.13
CA ALA A 176 21.39 -13.64 -23.54
C ALA A 176 20.09 -13.48 -24.36
N LYS A 177 19.05 -14.27 -24.08
CA LYS A 177 17.73 -14.11 -24.70
C LYS A 177 17.02 -12.84 -24.25
N ALA A 178 17.07 -12.53 -22.96
CA ALA A 178 16.41 -11.36 -22.40
C ALA A 178 17.10 -10.03 -22.83
N PHE A 179 18.42 -10.05 -23.01
CA PHE A 179 19.23 -8.88 -23.34
C PHE A 179 20.17 -9.16 -24.54
N PRO A 180 19.63 -9.38 -25.76
CA PRO A 180 20.40 -9.86 -26.90
C PRO A 180 21.43 -8.86 -27.46
N LYS A 181 21.32 -7.59 -27.07
CA LYS A 181 22.25 -6.54 -27.48
C LYS A 181 23.46 -6.39 -26.56
N ASP A 182 23.43 -7.05 -25.41
CA ASP A 182 24.48 -6.96 -24.39
C ASP A 182 25.53 -8.06 -24.60
N LYS A 183 26.78 -7.68 -24.71
CA LYS A 183 27.90 -8.65 -24.85
C LYS A 183 28.14 -9.45 -23.58
N ASP A 184 27.98 -8.81 -22.41
CA ASP A 184 28.04 -9.45 -21.09
C ASP A 184 26.71 -9.17 -20.34
N PRO A 185 25.66 -9.97 -20.58
CA PRO A 185 24.33 -9.66 -20.11
C PRO A 185 24.14 -9.99 -18.61
N ILE A 186 25.02 -10.68 -17.92
CA ILE A 186 24.90 -11.01 -16.50
C ILE A 186 25.60 -9.93 -15.67
N ARG A 187 24.85 -8.90 -15.29
CA ARG A 187 25.28 -7.78 -14.45
C ARG A 187 24.12 -7.26 -13.59
N MET A 188 24.39 -6.44 -12.60
CA MET A 188 23.36 -5.96 -11.66
C MET A 188 22.21 -5.21 -12.36
N GLU A 189 22.52 -4.38 -13.34
CA GLU A 189 21.51 -3.59 -14.07
C GLU A 189 20.48 -4.48 -14.77
N THR A 190 20.94 -5.51 -15.49
CA THR A 190 20.06 -6.45 -16.22
C THR A 190 19.33 -7.42 -15.29
N LEU A 191 19.98 -7.83 -14.20
CA LEU A 191 19.34 -8.62 -13.14
C LEU A 191 18.15 -7.85 -12.54
N VAL A 192 18.38 -6.60 -12.12
CA VAL A 192 17.32 -5.75 -11.57
C VAL A 192 16.25 -5.44 -12.61
N GLU A 193 16.64 -5.19 -13.87
CA GLU A 193 15.69 -4.93 -14.96
C GLU A 193 14.79 -6.14 -15.22
N ALA A 194 15.32 -7.35 -15.22
CA ALA A 194 14.53 -8.57 -15.37
C ALA A 194 13.55 -8.75 -14.20
N LEU A 195 13.99 -8.57 -12.95
CA LEU A 195 13.12 -8.61 -11.77
C LEU A 195 12.00 -7.57 -11.85
N VAL A 196 12.33 -6.33 -12.19
CA VAL A 196 11.35 -5.24 -12.38
C VAL A 196 10.36 -5.59 -13.48
N SER A 197 10.82 -6.14 -14.62
CA SER A 197 9.94 -6.56 -15.70
C SER A 197 8.91 -7.59 -15.24
N PHE A 198 9.30 -8.51 -14.37
CA PHE A 198 8.39 -9.49 -13.78
C PHE A 198 7.47 -8.84 -12.72
N GLU A 199 7.99 -8.01 -11.83
CA GLU A 199 7.19 -7.34 -10.78
C GLU A 199 6.12 -6.42 -11.37
N GLU A 200 6.40 -5.75 -12.49
CA GLU A 200 5.47 -4.86 -13.18
C GLU A 200 4.26 -5.59 -13.77
N VAL A 201 4.43 -6.82 -14.25
CA VAL A 201 3.32 -7.63 -14.80
C VAL A 201 2.49 -8.32 -13.71
N LEU A 202 2.89 -8.25 -12.44
CA LEU A 202 2.12 -8.78 -11.32
C LEU A 202 0.94 -7.84 -10.99
N ILE A 203 -0.02 -7.77 -11.87
CA ILE A 203 -1.23 -6.96 -11.67
C ILE A 203 -2.45 -7.84 -11.42
N THR A 204 -3.41 -7.29 -10.67
CA THR A 204 -4.66 -7.96 -10.31
C THR A 204 -5.83 -7.02 -10.56
N PRO A 205 -6.36 -6.92 -11.81
CA PRO A 205 -7.56 -6.16 -12.08
C PRO A 205 -8.72 -6.63 -11.22
N ALA A 206 -9.44 -5.69 -10.62
CA ALA A 206 -10.44 -5.95 -9.60
C ALA A 206 -11.86 -5.52 -10.06
N PRO A 207 -12.94 -5.90 -9.36
CA PRO A 207 -14.29 -5.44 -9.65
C PRO A 207 -14.41 -3.92 -9.78
N ILE A 208 -13.69 -3.16 -8.95
CA ILE A 208 -13.70 -1.69 -9.01
C ILE A 208 -13.25 -1.14 -10.37
N ASP A 209 -12.31 -1.80 -11.05
CA ASP A 209 -11.84 -1.35 -12.37
C ASP A 209 -12.94 -1.47 -13.41
N ARG A 210 -13.67 -2.59 -13.42
CA ARG A 210 -14.82 -2.79 -14.29
C ARG A 210 -15.96 -1.81 -13.95
N PHE A 211 -16.18 -1.55 -12.67
CA PHE A 211 -17.15 -0.55 -12.22
C PHE A 211 -16.80 0.84 -12.72
N MET A 212 -15.57 1.29 -12.54
CA MET A 212 -15.12 2.61 -13.01
C MET A 212 -15.14 2.73 -14.54
N ALA A 213 -14.97 1.61 -15.27
CA ALA A 213 -15.11 1.53 -16.72
C ALA A 213 -16.58 1.53 -17.19
N GLY A 214 -17.58 1.62 -16.28
CA GLY A 214 -18.98 1.75 -16.61
C GLY A 214 -19.85 0.52 -16.40
N ASN A 215 -19.31 -0.58 -15.84
CA ASN A 215 -20.10 -1.78 -15.54
C ASN A 215 -20.82 -1.63 -14.19
N ASP A 216 -22.07 -1.22 -14.21
CA ASP A 216 -22.92 -1.02 -13.01
C ASP A 216 -23.08 -2.27 -12.15
N LYS A 217 -22.96 -3.46 -12.76
CA LYS A 217 -23.15 -4.75 -12.08
C LYS A 217 -21.85 -5.27 -11.44
N ALA A 218 -20.74 -4.55 -11.57
CA ALA A 218 -19.46 -5.00 -11.05
C ALA A 218 -19.35 -4.90 -9.53
N LEU A 219 -20.16 -4.05 -8.88
CA LEU A 219 -20.26 -3.90 -7.43
C LEU A 219 -21.65 -4.29 -6.93
N SER A 220 -21.72 -4.92 -5.75
CA SER A 220 -22.99 -5.17 -5.05
C SER A 220 -23.54 -3.90 -4.40
N ALA A 221 -24.80 -3.95 -3.96
CA ALA A 221 -25.42 -2.82 -3.24
C ALA A 221 -24.64 -2.47 -1.95
N GLU A 222 -24.18 -3.49 -1.20
CA GLU A 222 -23.38 -3.31 0.01
C GLU A 222 -22.02 -2.68 -0.29
N GLN A 223 -21.41 -3.02 -1.43
CA GLN A 223 -20.16 -2.42 -1.87
C GLN A 223 -20.34 -0.96 -2.30
N LEU A 224 -21.46 -0.62 -2.92
CA LEU A 224 -21.81 0.76 -3.27
C LEU A 224 -22.02 1.62 -2.01
N GLU A 225 -22.76 1.10 -1.01
CA GLU A 225 -22.94 1.77 0.29
C GLU A 225 -21.60 1.97 1.02
N GLY A 226 -20.76 0.94 1.05
CA GLY A 226 -19.43 1.01 1.64
C GLY A 226 -18.53 2.04 0.93
N GLY A 227 -18.63 2.15 -0.40
CA GLY A 227 -17.93 3.16 -1.19
C GLY A 227 -18.38 4.58 -0.86
N LEU A 228 -19.69 4.80 -0.69
CA LEU A 228 -20.21 6.07 -0.25
C LEU A 228 -19.71 6.45 1.16
N LEU A 229 -19.66 5.48 2.08
CA LEU A 229 -19.09 5.71 3.42
C LEU A 229 -17.59 5.99 3.38
N PHE A 230 -16.84 5.29 2.53
CA PHE A 230 -15.41 5.52 2.32
C PHE A 230 -15.13 6.97 1.91
N ASP A 231 -15.94 7.53 1.01
CA ASP A 231 -15.85 8.94 0.61
C ASP A 231 -16.28 9.88 1.76
N ARG A 232 -17.45 9.67 2.35
CA ARG A 232 -18.01 10.53 3.42
C ARG A 232 -17.13 10.57 4.67
N LYS A 233 -16.36 9.51 4.93
CA LYS A 233 -15.37 9.45 6.01
C LYS A 233 -14.01 10.00 5.58
N PHE A 234 -13.90 10.65 4.42
CA PHE A 234 -12.70 11.29 3.89
C PHE A 234 -11.51 10.35 3.64
N CYS A 235 -11.73 9.05 3.50
CA CYS A 235 -10.66 8.08 3.20
C CYS A 235 -10.02 8.37 1.83
N ALA A 236 -10.82 8.82 0.87
CA ALA A 236 -10.40 9.14 -0.48
C ALA A 236 -9.44 10.35 -0.57
N THR A 237 -9.33 11.17 0.46
CA THR A 237 -8.37 12.31 0.48
C THR A 237 -6.92 11.85 0.43
N CYS A 238 -6.61 10.70 1.01
CA CYS A 238 -5.26 10.12 1.02
C CYS A 238 -5.15 8.89 0.10
N HIS A 239 -6.22 8.08 0.02
CA HIS A 239 -6.26 6.87 -0.80
C HIS A 239 -6.73 7.17 -2.22
N THR A 240 -5.84 7.80 -3.01
CA THR A 240 -6.11 8.29 -4.38
C THR A 240 -5.36 7.49 -5.45
N GLY A 241 -5.68 7.77 -6.72
CA GLY A 241 -5.01 7.22 -7.89
C GLY A 241 -5.38 5.77 -8.18
N THR A 242 -4.71 5.18 -9.17
CA THR A 242 -4.94 3.81 -9.66
C THR A 242 -4.79 2.77 -8.55
N MET A 243 -3.90 3.02 -7.58
CA MET A 243 -3.58 2.08 -6.49
C MET A 243 -4.38 2.33 -5.22
N PHE A 244 -5.28 3.33 -5.19
CA PHE A 244 -5.96 3.74 -3.94
C PHE A 244 -4.95 3.97 -2.81
N GLY A 245 -3.88 4.72 -3.10
CA GLY A 245 -2.75 5.00 -2.23
C GLY A 245 -1.41 4.83 -2.95
N GLY A 246 -0.31 4.85 -2.20
CA GLY A 246 1.05 4.72 -2.75
C GLY A 246 1.59 5.96 -3.43
N GLN A 247 0.89 7.09 -3.35
CA GLN A 247 1.20 8.33 -4.06
C GLN A 247 1.82 9.40 -3.18
N MET A 248 1.60 9.33 -1.87
CA MET A 248 1.98 10.38 -0.92
C MET A 248 2.49 9.82 0.39
N LEU A 249 3.22 10.65 1.11
CA LEU A 249 3.61 10.45 2.49
C LEU A 249 2.63 11.15 3.43
N GLN A 250 2.31 10.54 4.56
CA GLN A 250 1.44 11.09 5.58
C GLN A 250 1.98 10.77 6.98
N LYS A 251 1.77 11.66 7.92
CA LYS A 251 2.13 11.42 9.32
C LYS A 251 1.13 10.46 9.93
N LEU A 252 1.57 9.28 10.33
CA LEU A 252 0.72 8.31 11.02
C LEU A 252 0.40 8.83 12.44
N GLY A 253 -0.88 8.97 12.72
CA GLY A 253 -1.36 9.60 13.95
C GLY A 253 -1.34 11.12 13.88
N ALA A 254 -1.75 11.70 12.77
CA ALA A 254 -1.77 13.15 12.55
C ALA A 254 -2.68 13.91 13.55
N VAL A 255 -3.83 13.33 13.91
CA VAL A 255 -4.79 13.92 14.85
C VAL A 255 -4.63 13.33 16.26
N ARG A 256 -4.48 12.03 16.37
CA ARG A 256 -4.22 11.33 17.64
C ARG A 256 -3.03 10.42 17.48
N SER A 257 -2.02 10.60 18.32
CA SER A 257 -0.77 9.85 18.24
C SER A 257 -0.99 8.34 18.09
N TRP A 258 -0.24 7.74 17.19
CA TRP A 258 -0.22 6.28 17.03
C TRP A 258 0.37 5.64 18.29
N PRO A 259 -0.20 4.54 18.81
CA PRO A 259 0.26 3.94 20.07
C PRO A 259 1.71 3.45 20.03
N ASN A 260 2.12 2.82 18.93
CA ASN A 260 3.48 2.32 18.75
C ASN A 260 4.33 3.32 17.96
N GLN A 261 5.18 4.07 18.64
CA GLN A 261 6.07 5.07 18.05
C GLN A 261 7.54 4.61 17.96
N LYS A 262 7.80 3.31 18.02
CA LYS A 262 9.18 2.77 17.96
C LYS A 262 9.78 2.87 16.56
N ASP A 263 8.96 2.76 15.52
CA ASP A 263 9.35 2.99 14.13
C ASP A 263 9.09 4.45 13.76
N LEU A 264 10.13 5.18 13.46
CA LEU A 264 10.04 6.61 13.16
C LEU A 264 9.78 6.89 11.67
N GLY A 265 9.57 5.86 10.84
CA GLY A 265 9.21 6.01 9.43
C GLY A 265 10.27 6.76 8.60
N TYR A 266 9.84 7.75 7.83
CA TYR A 266 10.68 8.51 6.90
C TYR A 266 11.84 9.26 7.57
N TYR A 267 11.78 9.49 8.89
CA TYR A 267 12.89 10.03 9.65
C TYR A 267 14.19 9.21 9.47
N TYR A 268 14.10 7.90 9.33
CA TYR A 268 15.32 7.08 9.14
C TYR A 268 16.03 7.39 7.83
N THR A 269 15.33 7.87 6.82
CA THR A 269 15.87 8.28 5.52
C THR A 269 16.41 9.71 5.57
N THR A 270 15.69 10.64 6.19
CA THR A 270 15.97 12.08 6.05
C THR A 270 16.74 12.69 7.22
N LYS A 271 16.66 12.07 8.40
CA LYS A 271 17.15 12.59 9.69
C LYS A 271 16.51 13.91 10.14
N VAL A 272 15.46 14.36 9.48
CA VAL A 272 14.69 15.58 9.81
C VAL A 272 13.69 15.25 10.91
N PRO A 273 13.71 15.93 12.08
CA PRO A 273 12.84 15.59 13.23
C PRO A 273 11.35 15.62 12.90
N GLU A 274 10.89 16.51 12.03
CA GLU A 274 9.51 16.69 11.59
C GLU A 274 9.01 15.50 10.77
N HIS A 275 9.92 14.70 10.22
CA HIS A 275 9.60 13.51 9.44
C HIS A 275 9.40 12.25 10.29
N LYS A 276 9.42 12.37 11.61
CA LYS A 276 9.06 11.25 12.51
C LYS A 276 7.60 10.84 12.32
N MET A 277 7.39 9.53 12.30
CA MET A 277 6.07 8.91 12.09
C MET A 277 5.45 9.20 10.71
N ILE A 278 6.22 9.68 9.75
CA ILE A 278 5.76 9.80 8.37
C ILE A 278 5.94 8.46 7.66
N PHE A 279 4.86 8.00 7.02
CA PHE A 279 4.81 6.77 6.26
C PHE A 279 4.12 6.99 4.91
N ARG A 280 4.37 6.08 3.99
CA ARG A 280 3.64 6.04 2.73
C ARG A 280 2.19 5.63 2.99
N VAL A 281 1.24 6.37 2.44
CA VAL A 281 -0.17 5.96 2.39
C VAL A 281 -0.24 4.63 1.63
N SER A 282 -0.70 3.57 2.28
CA SER A 282 -0.72 2.23 1.71
C SER A 282 -1.71 2.14 0.55
N SER A 283 -1.34 1.35 -0.48
CA SER A 283 -2.31 0.92 -1.48
C SER A 283 -3.39 0.07 -0.83
N LEU A 284 -4.64 0.26 -1.25
CA LEU A 284 -5.77 -0.56 -0.80
C LEU A 284 -6.11 -1.70 -1.77
N ARG A 285 -5.39 -1.83 -2.90
CA ARG A 285 -5.59 -3.00 -3.77
C ARG A 285 -5.20 -4.28 -3.05
N ASN A 286 -6.05 -5.28 -3.15
CA ASN A 286 -5.94 -6.57 -2.47
C ASN A 286 -5.93 -6.50 -0.93
N VAL A 287 -6.29 -5.35 -0.33
CA VAL A 287 -6.19 -5.14 1.13
C VAL A 287 -6.95 -6.19 1.94
N GLU A 288 -8.06 -6.72 1.42
CA GLU A 288 -8.80 -7.83 2.05
C GLU A 288 -7.94 -9.07 2.32
N LYS A 289 -6.95 -9.33 1.47
CA LYS A 289 -6.11 -10.54 1.48
C LYS A 289 -4.74 -10.33 2.11
N THR A 290 -4.43 -9.13 2.59
CA THR A 290 -3.07 -8.77 3.03
C THR A 290 -2.99 -8.46 4.52
N ALA A 291 -3.82 -9.13 5.33
CA ALA A 291 -3.65 -9.08 6.78
C ALA A 291 -2.31 -9.72 7.20
N PRO A 292 -1.69 -9.26 8.31
CA PRO A 292 -2.10 -8.18 9.21
C PRO A 292 -1.89 -6.78 8.60
N TYR A 293 -2.43 -5.74 9.26
CA TYR A 293 -2.43 -4.37 8.74
C TYR A 293 -1.49 -3.46 9.52
N PHE A 294 -1.09 -2.34 8.86
CA PHE A 294 -0.09 -1.35 9.25
C PHE A 294 1.35 -1.87 9.18
N HIS A 295 2.30 -0.93 9.24
CA HIS A 295 3.73 -1.25 9.21
C HIS A 295 4.16 -2.15 10.36
N ASP A 296 3.50 -2.02 11.51
CA ASP A 296 3.77 -2.77 12.74
C ASP A 296 2.81 -3.97 12.94
N ALA A 297 1.99 -4.28 11.93
CA ALA A 297 1.02 -5.37 11.92
C ALA A 297 0.07 -5.36 13.16
N SER A 298 -0.24 -4.18 13.67
CA SER A 298 -1.00 -3.98 14.92
C SER A 298 -2.51 -4.24 14.78
N SER A 299 -3.01 -4.60 13.58
CA SER A 299 -4.40 -4.99 13.36
C SER A 299 -4.48 -6.27 12.53
N ARG A 300 -5.30 -7.24 12.96
CA ARG A 300 -5.54 -8.49 12.24
C ARG A 300 -6.81 -8.48 11.39
N HIS A 301 -7.71 -7.56 11.68
CA HIS A 301 -9.01 -7.46 11.00
C HIS A 301 -9.10 -6.15 10.23
N LEU A 302 -9.60 -6.21 8.99
CA LEU A 302 -9.69 -5.04 8.12
C LEU A 302 -10.63 -3.98 8.70
N TRP A 303 -11.78 -4.37 9.25
CA TRP A 303 -12.69 -3.44 9.91
C TRP A 303 -12.05 -2.72 11.11
N ASP A 304 -11.17 -3.40 11.86
CA ASP A 304 -10.44 -2.79 12.97
C ASP A 304 -9.38 -1.79 12.46
N ALA A 305 -8.68 -2.15 11.37
CA ALA A 305 -7.75 -1.24 10.71
C ALA A 305 -8.46 0.04 10.21
N VAL A 306 -9.65 -0.09 9.61
CA VAL A 306 -10.49 1.06 9.19
C VAL A 306 -10.81 1.96 10.37
N ARG A 307 -11.22 1.41 11.50
CA ARG A 307 -11.53 2.20 12.71
C ARG A 307 -10.31 2.89 13.29
N LYS A 308 -9.19 2.17 13.39
CA LYS A 308 -7.92 2.74 13.90
C LYS A 308 -7.44 3.90 13.05
N ILE A 309 -7.42 3.74 11.72
CA ILE A 309 -6.94 4.81 10.85
C ILE A 309 -7.87 6.03 10.91
N ALA A 310 -9.19 5.85 10.91
CA ALA A 310 -10.15 6.95 11.05
C ALA A 310 -9.97 7.70 12.38
N TRP A 311 -9.70 6.98 13.47
CA TRP A 311 -9.48 7.57 14.79
C TRP A 311 -8.17 8.35 14.89
N HIS A 312 -7.08 7.76 14.41
CA HIS A 312 -5.76 8.35 14.56
C HIS A 312 -5.45 9.44 13.52
N GLU A 313 -5.88 9.25 12.26
CA GLU A 313 -5.61 10.19 11.18
C GLU A 313 -6.63 11.32 11.10
N LEU A 314 -7.92 10.99 11.23
CA LEU A 314 -9.02 11.92 10.95
C LEU A 314 -9.73 12.39 12.24
N GLY A 315 -9.39 11.80 13.38
CA GLY A 315 -10.07 12.10 14.65
C GLY A 315 -11.53 11.65 14.70
N GLN A 316 -11.97 10.82 13.73
CA GLN A 316 -13.35 10.42 13.58
C GLN A 316 -13.64 9.08 14.27
N PHE A 317 -14.79 9.03 14.92
CA PHE A 317 -15.34 7.76 15.37
C PHE A 317 -16.04 7.07 14.19
N VAL A 318 -15.66 5.82 13.94
CA VAL A 318 -16.32 4.91 12.99
C VAL A 318 -16.84 3.73 13.78
N SER A 319 -18.16 3.49 13.75
CA SER A 319 -18.79 2.35 14.38
C SER A 319 -18.35 1.03 13.71
N VAL A 320 -18.52 -0.11 14.40
CA VAL A 320 -18.22 -1.42 13.81
C VAL A 320 -19.06 -1.66 12.54
N LYS A 321 -20.33 -1.26 12.55
CA LYS A 321 -21.24 -1.39 11.40
C LYS A 321 -20.73 -0.60 10.19
N GLU A 322 -20.33 0.66 10.39
CA GLU A 322 -19.76 1.49 9.31
C GLU A 322 -18.43 0.91 8.81
N ALA A 323 -17.56 0.44 9.70
CA ALA A 323 -16.29 -0.16 9.32
C ALA A 323 -16.47 -1.45 8.51
N LEU A 324 -17.46 -2.28 8.86
CA LEU A 324 -17.81 -3.47 8.10
C LEU A 324 -18.38 -3.09 6.72
N SER A 325 -19.19 -2.04 6.62
CA SER A 325 -19.68 -1.56 5.33
C SER A 325 -18.54 -1.04 4.44
N ILE A 326 -17.60 -0.26 5.00
CA ILE A 326 -16.39 0.16 4.28
C ILE A 326 -15.56 -1.06 3.86
N GLN A 327 -15.43 -2.06 4.72
CA GLN A 327 -14.74 -3.32 4.39
C GLN A 327 -15.37 -4.02 3.18
N GLU A 328 -16.71 -4.04 3.03
CA GLU A 328 -17.35 -4.61 1.85
C GLU A 328 -16.93 -3.88 0.56
N PHE A 329 -16.85 -2.56 0.58
CA PHE A 329 -16.28 -1.80 -0.55
C PHE A 329 -14.82 -2.18 -0.81
N LEU A 330 -13.99 -2.29 0.22
CA LEU A 330 -12.57 -2.63 0.07
C LEU A 330 -12.36 -4.03 -0.53
N LYS A 331 -13.31 -4.96 -0.40
CA LYS A 331 -13.30 -6.25 -1.10
C LYS A 331 -13.38 -6.08 -2.61
N ALA A 332 -14.07 -5.04 -3.10
CA ALA A 332 -14.14 -4.74 -4.53
C ALA A 332 -12.79 -4.33 -5.15
N LEU A 333 -11.77 -4.04 -4.32
CA LEU A 333 -10.40 -3.74 -4.72
C LEU A 333 -9.51 -5.00 -4.82
N THR A 334 -10.08 -6.18 -4.55
CA THR A 334 -9.37 -7.47 -4.62
C THR A 334 -9.56 -8.06 -6.02
N GLY A 335 -8.44 -8.29 -6.71
CA GLY A 335 -8.41 -8.94 -8.01
C GLY A 335 -7.90 -10.37 -7.95
N ASP A 336 -8.13 -11.11 -9.03
CA ASP A 336 -7.68 -12.49 -9.16
C ASP A 336 -6.17 -12.56 -9.40
N ILE A 337 -5.53 -13.53 -8.76
CA ILE A 337 -4.10 -13.81 -8.97
C ILE A 337 -3.92 -14.45 -10.35
N PRO A 338 -3.02 -13.90 -11.20
CA PRO A 338 -2.75 -14.45 -12.54
C PRO A 338 -2.01 -15.79 -12.43
N LYS A 339 -2.75 -16.89 -12.57
CA LYS A 339 -2.26 -18.28 -12.35
C LYS A 339 -1.01 -18.62 -13.16
N GLU A 340 -0.88 -18.07 -14.38
CA GLU A 340 0.26 -18.34 -15.24
C GLU A 340 1.57 -17.75 -14.70
N LEU A 341 1.49 -16.60 -14.00
CA LEU A 341 2.67 -15.91 -13.49
C LEU A 341 3.20 -16.53 -12.18
N ILE A 342 2.35 -17.25 -11.42
CA ILE A 342 2.74 -17.82 -10.13
C ILE A 342 3.31 -19.25 -10.22
N LYS A 343 3.34 -19.85 -11.43
CA LYS A 343 3.99 -21.16 -11.62
C LYS A 343 5.47 -21.04 -11.32
N LYS A 344 5.97 -21.91 -10.44
CA LYS A 344 7.41 -22.01 -10.22
C LYS A 344 8.11 -22.42 -11.51
N PRO A 345 9.29 -21.83 -11.81
CA PRO A 345 10.07 -22.17 -12.99
C PRO A 345 10.54 -23.62 -12.97
#